data_efeefc515935811c9ea80dca370df56b
#
_entry.id   efeefc515935811c9ea80dca370df56b
#
_cell.length_a   1.000
_cell.length_b   1.000
_cell.length_c   1.000
_cell.angle_alpha   90.00
_cell.angle_beta   90.00
_cell.angle_gamma   90.00
#
_symmetry.space_group_name_H-M   'P 1'
#
loop_
_entity.id
_entity.type
_entity.pdbx_description
1 polymer ?
#
loop_
_entity_poly.entity_id
_entity_poly.type
_entity_poly.pdbx_seq_one_letter_code
_entity_poly.pdbx_strand_id
1 'polypeptide(L)'
;MMRVRGDSSPSVEGRRYWKFGWNDLSALPPLGTPDYQPKDAGAFRMYQEGTFHGKHLEVFPAKKVKRFLQPFNRCVHCGCDKDERGESLKLTSEHVIPEYLGAGLEMPAASCLECQKITSEFEGALAQEIFDPIRKSFALQGKDGVLKKTNFPLDVGRETTQHEFIPVVHFPTIMVLPMLFPASSYSSRPTDFDEPFNFRMFNINADPIVLQKYALDTFSSQAIDMVRFAQLIAKIAHVYASSYFAPATFKSTVADFIRTNFPRGAPCNSHLEHVGCLWQRQDNASPNLHEIEVGTMDWHQRSMPAVRVRLFASCGMPSYYVTVGSF
;
A
#
# COMPACT_ATOMS: atom_id res chain seq x y z
N MET A 1 14.68 -4.65 16.88
CA MET A 1 13.23 -4.72 17.12
C MET A 1 12.81 -3.41 17.78
N MET A 2 12.21 -2.54 17.01
CA MET A 2 11.64 -1.32 17.54
C MET A 2 10.27 -1.68 18.10
N ARG A 3 10.15 -1.82 19.44
CA ARG A 3 8.83 -1.87 20.06
C ARG A 3 8.22 -0.49 19.92
N VAL A 4 7.26 -0.33 19.02
CA VAL A 4 6.35 0.80 19.06
C VAL A 4 5.58 0.68 20.37
N ARG A 5 6.03 1.34 21.42
CA ARG A 5 5.19 1.57 22.59
C ARG A 5 4.08 2.49 22.11
N GLY A 6 2.92 1.90 21.86
CA GLY A 6 1.71 2.65 21.59
C GLY A 6 1.27 3.40 22.84
N ASP A 7 1.97 4.47 23.19
CA ASP A 7 1.37 5.50 24.01
C ASP A 7 0.33 6.15 23.14
N SER A 8 -0.89 5.66 23.25
CA SER A 8 -2.09 6.26 22.68
C SER A 8 -2.32 7.59 23.40
N SER A 9 -1.68 8.65 22.91
CA SER A 9 -2.10 10.00 23.27
C SER A 9 -3.57 10.16 22.88
N PRO A 10 -4.41 10.85 23.68
CA PRO A 10 -5.83 10.99 23.39
C PRO A 10 -6.01 11.59 22.00
N SER A 11 -6.88 10.96 21.24
CA SER A 11 -7.18 11.31 19.85
C SER A 11 -7.80 12.69 19.74
N VAL A 12 -7.17 13.58 19.02
CA VAL A 12 -7.90 14.68 18.37
C VAL A 12 -8.66 14.04 17.20
N GLU A 13 -9.99 14.05 17.25
CA GLU A 13 -10.88 13.49 16.22
C GLU A 13 -10.78 11.98 15.94
N GLY A 14 -10.48 11.14 16.95
CA GLY A 14 -10.49 9.67 16.77
C GLY A 14 -9.36 9.09 15.93
N ARG A 15 -8.34 9.87 15.59
CA ARG A 15 -7.16 9.42 14.83
C ARG A 15 -6.09 8.91 15.78
N ARG A 16 -5.51 7.74 15.49
CA ARG A 16 -4.35 7.20 16.20
C ARG A 16 -3.08 7.68 15.51
N TYR A 17 -2.07 8.04 16.30
CA TYR A 17 -0.76 8.45 15.80
C TYR A 17 0.31 7.58 16.44
N TRP A 18 1.33 7.24 15.65
CA TRP A 18 2.57 6.67 16.14
C TRP A 18 3.59 7.79 16.35
N LYS A 19 4.25 7.79 17.50
CA LYS A 19 5.34 8.72 17.78
C LYS A 19 6.67 7.97 17.74
N PHE A 20 7.62 8.57 17.05
CA PHE A 20 8.99 8.06 16.93
C PHE A 20 9.95 9.14 17.42
N GLY A 21 10.93 8.77 18.27
CA GLY A 21 12.04 9.65 18.57
C GLY A 21 13.04 9.68 17.42
N TRP A 22 13.71 10.81 17.22
CA TRP A 22 14.74 10.89 16.17
C TRP A 22 15.90 9.90 16.41
N ASN A 23 16.30 9.70 17.66
CA ASN A 23 17.31 8.72 18.02
C ASN A 23 16.91 7.29 17.63
N ASP A 24 15.60 7.00 17.60
CA ASP A 24 15.08 5.72 17.13
C ASP A 24 15.25 5.57 15.61
N LEU A 25 15.14 6.67 14.87
CA LEU A 25 15.28 6.72 13.40
C LEU A 25 16.76 6.74 12.97
N SER A 26 17.65 7.38 13.74
CA SER A 26 19.09 7.41 13.47
C SER A 26 19.78 6.06 13.70
N ALA A 27 19.15 5.17 14.49
CA ALA A 27 19.59 3.79 14.69
C ALA A 27 19.17 2.85 13.54
N LEU A 28 18.39 3.35 12.57
CA LEU A 28 18.06 2.57 11.36
C LEU A 28 19.32 2.46 10.48
N PRO A 29 19.63 1.26 9.96
CA PRO A 29 20.77 1.09 9.08
C PRO A 29 20.58 1.97 7.82
N PRO A 30 21.69 2.51 7.27
CA PRO A 30 21.65 3.26 6.02
C PRO A 30 20.97 2.45 4.93
N LEU A 31 20.27 3.13 4.03
CA LEU A 31 19.62 2.55 2.86
C LEU A 31 20.59 1.60 2.13
N GLY A 32 20.16 0.35 1.94
CA GLY A 32 20.91 -0.65 1.20
C GLY A 32 21.73 -1.64 2.04
N THR A 33 21.70 -1.58 3.37
CA THR A 33 22.31 -2.64 4.20
C THR A 33 21.37 -3.83 4.33
N PRO A 34 21.80 -5.05 3.94
CA PRO A 34 20.96 -6.27 3.93
C PRO A 34 20.59 -6.81 5.31
N ASP A 35 21.17 -6.29 6.40
CA ASP A 35 21.22 -6.98 7.67
C ASP A 35 20.40 -6.34 8.79
N TYR A 36 19.09 -6.16 8.58
CA TYR A 36 18.20 -6.10 9.73
C TYR A 36 17.70 -7.51 10.06
N GLN A 37 18.47 -8.27 10.80
CA GLN A 37 17.96 -9.43 11.53
C GLN A 37 17.42 -8.92 12.87
N PRO A 38 16.14 -9.18 13.20
CA PRO A 38 15.63 -8.87 14.54
C PRO A 38 16.48 -9.63 15.57
N LYS A 39 17.04 -8.90 16.54
CA LYS A 39 17.88 -9.50 17.60
C LYS A 39 17.14 -10.53 18.47
N ASP A 40 15.82 -10.62 18.34
CA ASP A 40 14.96 -11.60 19.01
C ASP A 40 14.35 -12.60 18.02
N ALA A 41 15.17 -13.19 17.16
CA ALA A 41 14.75 -14.25 16.22
C ALA A 41 14.11 -15.49 16.91
N GLY A 42 14.15 -15.58 18.24
CA GLY A 42 13.53 -16.66 19.00
C GLY A 42 12.02 -16.58 19.18
N ALA A 43 11.40 -15.43 18.90
CA ALA A 43 9.95 -15.23 19.05
C ALA A 43 9.16 -15.31 17.73
N PHE A 44 9.83 -15.20 16.58
CA PHE A 44 9.17 -15.36 15.29
C PHE A 44 9.17 -16.84 14.91
N ARG A 45 8.02 -17.48 15.05
CA ARG A 45 7.78 -18.77 14.39
C ARG A 45 8.00 -18.55 12.89
N MET A 46 8.99 -19.24 12.31
CA MET A 46 9.16 -19.26 10.86
C MET A 46 7.99 -20.04 10.28
N TYR A 47 7.04 -19.32 9.69
CA TYR A 47 5.98 -19.95 8.93
C TYR A 47 6.56 -20.47 7.62
N GLN A 48 6.11 -21.65 7.21
CA GLN A 48 6.37 -22.08 5.85
C GLN A 48 5.59 -21.15 4.91
N GLU A 49 6.24 -20.68 3.88
CA GLU A 49 5.70 -19.79 2.87
C GLU A 49 5.68 -20.47 1.51
N GLY A 50 4.71 -20.07 0.69
CA GLY A 50 4.68 -20.46 -0.73
C GLY A 50 5.81 -19.82 -1.53
N THR A 51 5.98 -20.30 -2.75
CA THR A 51 6.96 -19.77 -3.70
C THR A 51 6.24 -19.02 -4.82
N PHE A 52 6.58 -17.74 -5.02
CA PHE A 52 6.04 -16.94 -6.10
C PHE A 52 6.89 -17.10 -7.37
N HIS A 53 6.22 -17.44 -8.47
CA HIS A 53 6.79 -17.56 -9.81
C HIS A 53 6.22 -16.46 -10.71
N GLY A 54 6.98 -15.37 -10.90
CA GLY A 54 6.60 -14.25 -11.77
C GLY A 54 6.63 -14.65 -13.24
N LYS A 55 5.64 -14.17 -14.01
CA LYS A 55 5.48 -14.41 -15.45
C LYS A 55 5.54 -13.15 -16.27
N HIS A 56 4.97 -12.06 -15.77
CA HIS A 56 4.89 -10.79 -16.48
C HIS A 56 5.01 -9.63 -15.49
N LEU A 57 6.04 -8.80 -15.69
CA LEU A 57 6.34 -7.63 -14.88
C LEU A 57 5.92 -6.35 -15.61
N GLU A 58 5.03 -5.58 -14.99
CA GLU A 58 4.65 -4.23 -15.37
C GLU A 58 5.37 -3.22 -14.49
N VAL A 59 5.99 -2.21 -15.08
CA VAL A 59 6.77 -1.20 -14.37
C VAL A 59 6.19 0.19 -14.55
N PHE A 60 6.29 1.00 -13.49
CA PHE A 60 5.80 2.37 -13.45
C PHE A 60 6.94 3.30 -13.08
N PRO A 61 7.45 4.10 -14.03
CA PRO A 61 8.50 5.07 -13.76
C PRO A 61 7.99 6.22 -12.87
N ALA A 62 8.89 6.97 -12.25
CA ALA A 62 8.54 8.13 -11.43
C ALA A 62 7.79 9.22 -12.24
N LYS A 63 8.13 9.39 -13.52
CA LYS A 63 7.36 10.24 -14.43
C LYS A 63 6.13 9.51 -14.92
N LYS A 64 4.95 10.04 -14.59
CA LYS A 64 3.65 9.47 -15.01
C LYS A 64 3.58 9.34 -16.54
N VAL A 65 3.29 8.13 -17.01
CA VAL A 65 3.02 7.81 -18.42
C VAL A 65 1.62 7.22 -18.50
N LYS A 66 0.74 7.91 -19.23
CA LYS A 66 -0.64 7.43 -19.41
C LYS A 66 -0.66 6.28 -20.41
N ARG A 67 -1.19 5.13 -19.98
CA ARG A 67 -1.35 3.90 -20.77
C ARG A 67 -2.71 3.30 -20.51
N PHE A 68 -3.20 2.52 -21.48
CA PHE A 68 -4.52 1.89 -21.40
C PHE A 68 -4.40 0.38 -21.60
N LEU A 69 -5.07 -0.35 -20.76
CA LEU A 69 -5.38 -1.77 -20.99
C LEU A 69 -6.54 -1.89 -21.98
N GLN A 70 -6.84 -3.10 -22.40
CA GLN A 70 -8.03 -3.35 -23.21
C GLN A 70 -9.30 -3.04 -22.41
N PRO A 71 -10.36 -2.48 -23.02
CA PRO A 71 -11.64 -2.26 -22.35
C PRO A 71 -12.20 -3.58 -21.79
N PHE A 72 -12.64 -3.55 -20.54
CA PHE A 72 -13.16 -4.76 -19.88
C PHE A 72 -14.63 -5.01 -20.17
N ASN A 73 -15.40 -3.94 -20.48
CA ASN A 73 -16.81 -3.94 -20.87
C ASN A 73 -17.79 -4.55 -19.85
N ARG A 74 -17.38 -4.68 -18.61
CA ARG A 74 -18.17 -5.02 -17.43
C ARG A 74 -17.46 -4.53 -16.19
N CYS A 75 -18.14 -4.49 -15.04
CA CYS A 75 -17.48 -4.10 -13.82
C CYS A 75 -16.48 -5.17 -13.39
N VAL A 76 -15.19 -4.80 -13.23
CA VAL A 76 -14.14 -5.73 -12.82
C VAL A 76 -14.37 -6.25 -11.40
N HIS A 77 -15.02 -5.47 -10.54
CA HIS A 77 -15.22 -5.80 -9.13
C HIS A 77 -16.46 -6.67 -8.86
N CYS A 78 -17.59 -6.38 -9.51
CA CYS A 78 -18.84 -7.18 -9.31
C CYS A 78 -19.20 -8.07 -10.48
N GLY A 79 -18.52 -7.94 -11.61
CA GLY A 79 -18.80 -8.73 -12.82
C GLY A 79 -20.02 -8.27 -13.61
N CYS A 80 -20.82 -7.31 -13.11
CA CYS A 80 -22.04 -6.85 -13.76
C CYS A 80 -21.75 -5.96 -14.98
N ASP A 81 -22.52 -6.16 -16.05
CA ASP A 81 -22.58 -5.32 -17.24
C ASP A 81 -23.96 -4.66 -17.42
N LYS A 82 -24.97 -5.13 -16.65
CA LYS A 82 -26.35 -4.66 -16.65
C LYS A 82 -26.83 -4.37 -15.24
N ASP A 83 -27.80 -3.46 -15.15
CA ASP A 83 -28.52 -3.16 -13.91
C ASP A 83 -29.65 -4.19 -13.63
N GLU A 84 -30.39 -3.99 -12.53
CA GLU A 84 -31.52 -4.84 -12.14
C GLU A 84 -32.68 -4.85 -13.16
N ARG A 85 -32.75 -3.84 -14.03
CA ARG A 85 -33.75 -3.72 -15.10
C ARG A 85 -33.28 -4.33 -16.41
N GLY A 86 -32.06 -4.87 -16.46
CA GLY A 86 -31.44 -5.44 -17.66
C GLY A 86 -30.85 -4.40 -18.62
N GLU A 87 -30.78 -3.12 -18.21
CA GLU A 87 -30.15 -2.06 -19.00
C GLU A 87 -28.64 -2.07 -18.82
N SER A 88 -27.91 -1.70 -19.87
CA SER A 88 -26.43 -1.65 -19.81
C SER A 88 -25.94 -0.63 -18.79
N LEU A 89 -25.06 -1.08 -17.89
CA LEU A 89 -24.44 -0.20 -16.89
C LEU A 89 -23.53 0.85 -17.55
N LYS A 90 -23.58 2.07 -17.01
CA LYS A 90 -22.60 3.08 -17.34
C LYS A 90 -21.28 2.73 -16.61
N LEU A 91 -20.30 2.24 -17.37
CA LEU A 91 -18.99 1.89 -16.87
C LEU A 91 -18.00 3.05 -17.04
N THR A 92 -17.18 3.27 -16.04
CA THR A 92 -16.07 4.24 -16.05
C THR A 92 -14.74 3.51 -16.20
N SER A 93 -13.66 4.26 -16.44
CA SER A 93 -12.29 3.71 -16.37
C SER A 93 -11.94 3.39 -14.92
N GLU A 94 -11.17 2.30 -14.75
CA GLU A 94 -10.57 1.91 -13.48
C GLU A 94 -9.06 2.13 -13.53
N HIS A 95 -8.50 2.86 -12.55
CA HIS A 95 -7.06 3.01 -12.41
C HIS A 95 -6.48 1.77 -11.75
N VAL A 96 -5.52 1.08 -12.39
CA VAL A 96 -4.87 -0.09 -11.81
C VAL A 96 -4.21 0.29 -10.48
N ILE A 97 -3.27 1.23 -10.52
CA ILE A 97 -2.76 1.91 -9.32
C ILE A 97 -3.49 3.27 -9.25
N PRO A 98 -3.97 3.69 -8.08
CA PRO A 98 -4.63 4.98 -7.93
C PRO A 98 -3.83 6.14 -8.52
N GLU A 99 -4.52 7.04 -9.21
CA GLU A 99 -3.87 8.14 -9.95
C GLU A 99 -3.02 9.04 -9.04
N TYR A 100 -3.43 9.22 -7.79
CA TYR A 100 -2.68 10.03 -6.82
C TYR A 100 -1.31 9.45 -6.44
N LEU A 101 -1.05 8.18 -6.74
CA LEU A 101 0.28 7.55 -6.58
C LEU A 101 1.19 7.74 -7.80
N GLY A 102 0.78 8.55 -8.80
CA GLY A 102 1.61 8.89 -9.95
C GLY A 102 1.60 7.87 -11.08
N ALA A 103 0.85 6.78 -10.96
CA ALA A 103 0.70 5.80 -12.02
C ALA A 103 -0.35 6.26 -13.06
N GLY A 104 -0.20 5.80 -14.29
CA GLY A 104 -1.07 6.20 -15.40
C GLY A 104 -1.67 5.03 -16.18
N LEU A 105 -1.74 3.83 -15.60
CA LEU A 105 -2.35 2.66 -16.26
C LEU A 105 -3.83 2.57 -15.92
N GLU A 106 -4.67 2.63 -16.94
CA GLU A 106 -6.13 2.61 -16.83
C GLU A 106 -6.73 1.43 -17.59
N MET A 107 -7.80 0.85 -17.06
CA MET A 107 -8.66 -0.13 -17.72
C MET A 107 -9.99 0.55 -18.10
N PRO A 108 -10.24 0.85 -19.37
CA PRO A 108 -11.48 1.50 -19.81
C PRO A 108 -12.71 0.60 -19.61
N ALA A 109 -13.88 1.20 -19.39
CA ALA A 109 -15.16 0.53 -19.22
C ALA A 109 -15.09 -0.66 -18.24
N ALA A 110 -14.52 -0.42 -17.04
CA ALA A 110 -14.17 -1.47 -16.10
C ALA A 110 -14.78 -1.30 -14.70
N SER A 111 -15.41 -0.18 -14.37
CA SER A 111 -15.96 0.03 -13.03
C SER A 111 -17.37 0.62 -13.09
N CYS A 112 -18.34 0.00 -12.41
CA CYS A 112 -19.66 0.59 -12.22
C CYS A 112 -19.63 1.63 -11.09
N LEU A 113 -20.61 2.54 -11.06
CA LEU A 113 -20.64 3.64 -10.09
C LEU A 113 -20.67 3.16 -8.62
N GLU A 114 -21.36 2.07 -8.35
CA GLU A 114 -21.44 1.46 -7.02
C GLU A 114 -20.06 0.99 -6.52
N CYS A 115 -19.37 0.18 -7.34
CA CYS A 115 -18.05 -0.31 -7.00
C CYS A 115 -17.01 0.82 -6.92
N GLN A 116 -17.12 1.81 -7.84
CA GLN A 116 -16.27 3.00 -7.80
C GLN A 116 -16.42 3.79 -6.50
N LYS A 117 -17.65 3.91 -5.97
CA LYS A 117 -17.90 4.57 -4.69
C LYS A 117 -17.16 3.85 -3.55
N ILE A 118 -17.25 2.52 -3.50
CA ILE A 118 -16.59 1.70 -2.47
C ILE A 118 -15.07 1.83 -2.58
N THR A 119 -14.51 1.66 -3.77
CA THR A 119 -13.03 1.75 -3.94
C THR A 119 -12.52 3.15 -3.65
N SER A 120 -13.25 4.20 -4.05
CA SER A 120 -12.89 5.59 -3.78
C SER A 120 -12.89 5.95 -2.30
N GLU A 121 -13.70 5.28 -1.47
CA GLU A 121 -13.75 5.54 -0.03
C GLU A 121 -12.44 5.11 0.64
N PHE A 122 -11.98 3.87 0.47
CA PHE A 122 -10.73 3.45 1.10
C PHE A 122 -9.50 4.08 0.43
N GLU A 123 -9.50 4.30 -0.89
CA GLU A 123 -8.43 5.00 -1.59
C GLU A 123 -8.31 6.46 -1.12
N GLY A 124 -9.43 7.15 -0.98
CA GLY A 124 -9.46 8.53 -0.50
C GLY A 124 -8.97 8.66 0.94
N ALA A 125 -9.35 7.74 1.82
CA ALA A 125 -8.86 7.70 3.19
C ALA A 125 -7.33 7.51 3.22
N LEU A 126 -6.80 6.52 2.50
CA LEU A 126 -5.37 6.25 2.44
C LEU A 126 -4.58 7.39 1.78
N ALA A 127 -5.17 8.04 0.75
CA ALA A 127 -4.57 9.20 0.10
C ALA A 127 -4.32 10.34 1.07
N GLN A 128 -5.24 10.57 2.01
CA GLN A 128 -5.14 11.62 3.02
C GLN A 128 -4.28 11.21 4.22
N GLU A 129 -4.42 9.97 4.67
CA GLU A 129 -3.82 9.49 5.91
C GLU A 129 -2.34 9.14 5.76
N ILE A 130 -1.97 8.48 4.68
CA ILE A 130 -0.62 7.92 4.49
C ILE A 130 0.14 8.62 3.38
N PHE A 131 -0.53 8.80 2.24
CA PHE A 131 0.16 9.14 1.01
C PHE A 131 0.27 10.64 0.75
N ASP A 132 -0.45 11.53 1.47
CA ASP A 132 -0.40 12.97 1.19
C ASP A 132 1.00 13.58 1.35
N PRO A 133 1.75 13.34 2.46
CA PRO A 133 3.13 13.83 2.57
C PRO A 133 4.06 13.24 1.51
N ILE A 134 3.89 11.95 1.23
CA ILE A 134 4.72 11.22 0.25
C ILE A 134 4.51 11.78 -1.15
N ARG A 135 3.25 11.98 -1.55
CA ARG A 135 2.88 12.58 -2.86
C ARG A 135 3.53 13.95 -3.05
N LYS A 136 3.50 14.75 -2.00
CA LYS A 136 4.09 16.09 -1.99
C LYS A 136 5.60 16.03 -2.17
N SER A 137 6.28 15.19 -1.42
CA SER A 137 7.74 15.05 -1.47
C SER A 137 8.24 14.45 -2.79
N PHE A 138 7.50 13.55 -3.40
CA PHE A 138 7.81 13.00 -4.73
C PHE A 138 7.24 13.81 -5.89
N ALA A 139 6.55 14.92 -5.62
CA ALA A 139 5.85 15.74 -6.62
C ALA A 139 4.94 14.89 -7.54
N LEU A 140 4.26 13.88 -7.00
CA LEU A 140 3.41 12.99 -7.78
C LEU A 140 2.18 13.73 -8.32
N GLN A 141 1.93 13.58 -9.60
CA GLN A 141 0.81 14.22 -10.29
C GLN A 141 -0.47 13.41 -10.06
N GLY A 142 -1.46 14.04 -9.44
CA GLY A 142 -2.83 13.53 -9.36
C GLY A 142 -3.71 14.05 -10.51
N LYS A 143 -5.03 13.94 -10.33
CA LYS A 143 -6.04 14.41 -11.29
C LYS A 143 -5.91 15.90 -11.61
N ASP A 144 -5.56 16.71 -10.63
CA ASP A 144 -5.44 18.18 -10.74
C ASP A 144 -4.04 18.64 -11.19
N GLY A 145 -3.19 17.73 -11.65
CA GLY A 145 -1.85 18.00 -12.11
C GLY A 145 -0.80 18.12 -11.00
N VAL A 146 0.27 18.87 -11.24
CA VAL A 146 1.35 19.09 -10.29
C VAL A 146 0.86 19.95 -9.12
N LEU A 147 1.28 19.59 -7.92
CA LEU A 147 0.98 20.35 -6.71
C LEU A 147 1.45 21.82 -6.87
N LYS A 148 0.50 22.74 -6.79
CA LYS A 148 0.77 24.18 -6.89
C LYS A 148 1.42 24.74 -5.62
N LYS A 149 1.28 24.05 -4.47
CA LYS A 149 1.88 24.48 -3.20
C LYS A 149 3.32 24.03 -3.13
N THR A 150 4.23 24.96 -3.04
CA THR A 150 5.66 24.70 -2.87
C THR A 150 6.11 24.70 -1.40
N ASN A 151 5.26 25.21 -0.49
CA ASN A 151 5.55 25.29 0.93
C ASN A 151 4.44 24.62 1.75
N PHE A 152 4.82 23.90 2.79
CA PHE A 152 3.91 23.18 3.68
C PHE A 152 4.09 23.62 5.13
N PRO A 153 2.98 23.72 5.90
CA PRO A 153 3.08 24.01 7.32
C PRO A 153 3.75 22.85 8.05
N LEU A 154 4.69 23.17 8.91
CA LEU A 154 5.33 22.25 9.84
C LEU A 154 5.11 22.80 11.25
N ASP A 155 4.64 21.95 12.13
CA ASP A 155 4.50 22.29 13.54
C ASP A 155 5.88 22.20 14.19
N VAL A 156 6.37 23.34 14.68
CA VAL A 156 7.67 23.45 15.34
C VAL A 156 7.47 23.95 16.76
N GLY A 157 8.28 23.42 17.69
CA GLY A 157 8.26 23.82 19.08
C GLY A 157 7.63 22.81 20.03
N ARG A 158 8.07 22.85 21.31
CA ARG A 158 7.63 21.89 22.35
C ARG A 158 6.45 22.41 23.18
N GLU A 159 6.35 23.71 23.36
CA GLU A 159 5.37 24.31 24.29
C GLU A 159 4.31 25.18 23.58
N THR A 160 4.64 25.76 22.44
CA THR A 160 3.71 26.52 21.61
C THR A 160 3.82 26.03 20.18
N THR A 161 2.70 25.60 19.60
CA THR A 161 2.66 25.19 18.19
C THR A 161 2.89 26.43 17.32
N GLN A 162 4.09 26.55 16.79
CA GLN A 162 4.39 27.53 15.74
C GLN A 162 4.30 26.83 14.39
N HIS A 163 3.60 27.41 13.44
CA HIS A 163 3.51 26.91 12.08
C HIS A 163 4.57 27.62 11.22
N GLU A 164 5.58 26.90 10.80
CA GLU A 164 6.50 27.38 9.77
C GLU A 164 6.16 26.77 8.41
N PHE A 165 6.21 27.60 7.37
CA PHE A 165 6.00 27.15 6.00
C PHE A 165 7.33 26.76 5.36
N ILE A 166 7.54 25.48 5.17
CA ILE A 166 8.78 24.90 4.67
C ILE A 166 8.60 24.48 3.22
N PRO A 167 9.58 24.80 2.33
CA PRO A 167 9.58 24.28 0.98
C PRO A 167 9.50 22.75 0.95
N VAL A 168 8.74 22.20 0.01
CA VAL A 168 8.52 20.74 -0.12
C VAL A 168 9.83 19.95 -0.20
N VAL A 169 10.87 20.51 -0.84
CA VAL A 169 12.20 19.88 -0.97
C VAL A 169 12.94 19.75 0.36
N HIS A 170 12.54 20.50 1.37
CA HIS A 170 13.10 20.45 2.73
C HIS A 170 12.07 19.93 3.76
N PHE A 171 10.85 19.64 3.32
CA PHE A 171 9.81 19.16 4.23
C PHE A 171 10.15 17.72 4.69
N PRO A 172 10.41 17.52 5.98
CA PRO A 172 10.79 16.21 6.49
C PRO A 172 9.63 15.23 6.32
N THR A 173 9.85 14.21 5.52
CA THR A 173 8.83 13.19 5.24
C THR A 173 9.42 11.81 5.47
N ILE A 174 8.75 11.03 6.28
CA ILE A 174 9.06 9.62 6.47
C ILE A 174 7.89 8.79 5.94
N MET A 175 8.19 7.95 4.97
CA MET A 175 7.23 6.98 4.48
C MET A 175 7.28 5.74 5.37
N VAL A 176 6.13 5.33 5.88
CA VAL A 176 5.98 4.11 6.68
C VAL A 176 4.99 3.20 5.96
N LEU A 177 5.42 2.00 5.57
CA LEU A 177 4.53 1.00 4.98
C LEU A 177 4.55 -0.29 5.82
N PRO A 178 3.40 -0.95 6.01
CA PRO A 178 3.32 -2.16 6.81
C PRO A 178 3.99 -3.33 6.08
N MET A 179 4.67 -4.17 6.84
CA MET A 179 5.05 -5.51 6.40
C MET A 179 3.97 -6.46 6.91
N LEU A 180 3.00 -6.75 6.04
CA LEU A 180 1.93 -7.69 6.35
C LEU A 180 2.49 -9.09 6.56
N PHE A 181 1.87 -9.85 7.45
CA PHE A 181 2.21 -11.26 7.59
C PHE A 181 1.93 -12.03 6.28
N PRO A 182 2.60 -13.16 6.04
CA PRO A 182 2.26 -14.03 4.93
C PRO A 182 0.79 -14.45 5.01
N ALA A 183 0.08 -14.36 3.90
CA ALA A 183 -1.33 -14.70 3.87
C ALA A 183 -1.55 -16.21 4.08
N SER A 184 -2.62 -16.57 4.77
CA SER A 184 -2.92 -17.99 5.08
C SER A 184 -3.17 -18.85 3.84
N SER A 185 -3.56 -18.25 2.72
CA SER A 185 -3.72 -18.95 1.44
C SER A 185 -2.43 -19.53 0.89
N TYR A 186 -1.26 -18.99 1.29
CA TYR A 186 0.05 -19.46 0.85
C TYR A 186 1.08 -19.58 1.98
N SER A 187 0.62 -19.74 3.21
CA SER A 187 1.51 -19.95 4.35
C SER A 187 0.86 -20.84 5.42
N SER A 188 1.68 -21.42 6.31
CA SER A 188 1.19 -22.16 7.48
C SER A 188 0.67 -21.27 8.60
N ARG A 189 0.56 -19.96 8.37
CA ARG A 189 0.10 -19.01 9.37
C ARG A 189 -1.36 -19.24 9.73
N PRO A 190 -1.74 -19.27 11.04
CA PRO A 190 -3.15 -19.26 11.46
C PRO A 190 -3.88 -17.98 11.03
N THR A 191 -5.17 -18.06 10.77
CA THR A 191 -6.00 -16.90 10.39
C THR A 191 -6.32 -15.97 11.56
N ASP A 192 -6.26 -16.47 12.79
CA ASP A 192 -6.58 -15.77 14.05
C ASP A 192 -5.35 -15.21 14.78
N PHE A 193 -4.33 -14.85 14.04
CA PHE A 193 -3.05 -14.46 14.58
C PHE A 193 -3.02 -13.00 15.05
N ASP A 194 -2.60 -12.77 16.28
CA ASP A 194 -2.68 -11.47 16.96
C ASP A 194 -1.28 -10.84 17.27
N GLU A 195 -0.28 -11.10 16.42
CA GLU A 195 1.05 -10.51 16.59
C GLU A 195 1.15 -9.09 16.03
N PRO A 196 2.03 -8.25 16.60
CA PRO A 196 2.25 -6.89 16.11
C PRO A 196 2.89 -6.90 14.73
N PHE A 197 2.39 -6.04 13.85
CA PHE A 197 2.94 -5.85 12.52
C PHE A 197 4.32 -5.21 12.57
N ASN A 198 5.17 -5.59 11.61
CA ASN A 198 6.39 -4.87 11.29
C ASN A 198 6.11 -3.78 10.26
N PHE A 199 6.98 -2.76 10.23
CA PHE A 199 6.91 -1.67 9.28
C PHE A 199 8.26 -1.48 8.59
N ARG A 200 8.20 -1.09 7.32
CA ARG A 200 9.35 -0.57 6.62
C ARG A 200 9.26 0.94 6.55
N MET A 201 10.33 1.62 6.93
CA MET A 201 10.40 3.07 6.92
C MET A 201 11.42 3.52 5.87
N PHE A 202 11.10 4.61 5.20
CA PHE A 202 11.98 5.28 4.25
C PHE A 202 11.98 6.78 4.51
N ASN A 203 13.17 7.31 4.76
CA ASN A 203 13.36 8.74 4.93
C ASN A 203 13.47 9.40 3.57
N ILE A 204 12.59 10.36 3.28
CA ILE A 204 12.59 11.09 2.00
C ILE A 204 13.42 12.36 2.09
N ASN A 205 13.17 13.21 3.09
CA ASN A 205 13.78 14.54 3.23
C ASN A 205 14.14 14.89 4.68
N ALA A 206 14.23 13.93 5.59
CA ALA A 206 14.61 14.22 6.98
C ALA A 206 16.13 14.37 7.08
N ASP A 207 16.67 15.46 6.54
CA ASP A 207 18.06 15.86 6.67
C ASP A 207 18.34 16.29 8.12
N PRO A 208 19.40 15.78 8.79
CA PRO A 208 19.79 16.22 10.14
C PRO A 208 19.91 17.73 10.29
N ILE A 209 20.38 18.44 9.26
CA ILE A 209 20.51 19.93 9.29
C ILE A 209 19.12 20.57 9.38
N VAL A 210 18.13 20.08 8.61
CA VAL A 210 16.76 20.58 8.64
C VAL A 210 16.12 20.29 9.99
N LEU A 211 16.32 19.09 10.52
CA LEU A 211 15.76 18.69 11.80
C LEU A 211 16.33 19.51 12.95
N GLN A 212 17.64 19.75 12.93
CA GLN A 212 18.30 20.60 13.91
C GLN A 212 17.85 22.06 13.82
N LYS A 213 17.73 22.59 12.60
CA LYS A 213 17.26 23.96 12.34
C LYS A 213 15.88 24.23 12.95
N TYR A 214 14.98 23.25 12.85
CA TYR A 214 13.60 23.37 13.34
C TYR A 214 13.38 22.70 14.70
N ALA A 215 14.45 22.31 15.40
CA ALA A 215 14.40 21.62 16.70
C ALA A 215 13.43 20.41 16.71
N LEU A 216 13.40 19.65 15.63
CA LEU A 216 12.55 18.47 15.45
C LEU A 216 13.25 17.26 16.09
N ASP A 217 12.80 16.86 17.25
CA ASP A 217 13.31 15.68 17.97
C ASP A 217 12.37 14.48 17.91
N THR A 218 11.14 14.70 17.48
CA THR A 218 10.12 13.65 17.34
C THR A 218 9.40 13.76 16.01
N PHE A 219 8.92 12.62 15.55
CA PHE A 219 8.11 12.49 14.34
C PHE A 219 6.82 11.74 14.71
N SER A 220 5.70 12.21 14.21
CA SER A 220 4.44 11.49 14.34
C SER A 220 3.89 11.11 12.97
N SER A 221 3.49 9.87 12.81
CA SER A 221 2.79 9.37 11.65
C SER A 221 1.40 8.92 12.04
N GLN A 222 0.43 9.19 11.18
CA GLN A 222 -0.90 8.64 11.38
C GLN A 222 -0.84 7.11 11.28
N ALA A 223 -1.56 6.43 12.18
CA ALA A 223 -1.65 4.97 12.16
C ALA A 223 -2.39 4.52 10.89
N ILE A 224 -1.81 3.55 10.21
CA ILE A 224 -2.36 3.00 8.97
C ILE A 224 -3.56 2.13 9.29
N ASP A 225 -4.68 2.34 8.59
CA ASP A 225 -5.77 1.38 8.57
C ASP A 225 -5.36 0.17 7.72
N MET A 226 -5.00 -0.92 8.40
CA MET A 226 -4.40 -2.10 7.79
C MET A 226 -5.35 -2.82 6.84
N VAL A 227 -6.66 -2.82 7.15
CA VAL A 227 -7.67 -3.46 6.30
C VAL A 227 -7.84 -2.66 5.02
N ARG A 228 -7.99 -1.34 5.10
CA ARG A 228 -8.06 -0.47 3.92
C ARG A 228 -6.80 -0.52 3.08
N PHE A 229 -5.64 -0.60 3.72
CA PHE A 229 -4.39 -0.78 3.00
C PHE A 229 -4.35 -2.12 2.25
N ALA A 230 -4.76 -3.22 2.89
CA ALA A 230 -4.86 -4.52 2.24
C ALA A 230 -5.89 -4.52 1.10
N GLN A 231 -7.04 -3.82 1.25
CA GLN A 231 -8.01 -3.64 0.17
C GLN A 231 -7.41 -2.91 -1.02
N LEU A 232 -6.61 -1.86 -0.79
CA LEU A 232 -5.88 -1.16 -1.87
C LEU A 232 -4.95 -2.11 -2.62
N ILE A 233 -4.15 -2.90 -1.90
CA ILE A 233 -3.23 -3.86 -2.51
C ILE A 233 -3.99 -4.95 -3.26
N ALA A 234 -5.08 -5.49 -2.67
CA ALA A 234 -5.95 -6.47 -3.32
C ALA A 234 -6.61 -5.92 -4.59
N LYS A 235 -7.08 -4.65 -4.55
CA LYS A 235 -7.67 -3.96 -5.70
C LYS A 235 -6.68 -3.82 -6.85
N ILE A 236 -5.46 -3.35 -6.59
CA ILE A 236 -4.42 -3.22 -7.60
C ILE A 236 -4.15 -4.58 -8.25
N ALA A 237 -3.95 -5.61 -7.43
CA ALA A 237 -3.67 -6.96 -7.90
C ALA A 237 -4.83 -7.54 -8.73
N HIS A 238 -6.06 -7.38 -8.24
CA HIS A 238 -7.27 -7.89 -8.88
C HIS A 238 -7.52 -7.26 -10.25
N VAL A 239 -7.45 -5.92 -10.34
CA VAL A 239 -7.67 -5.21 -11.61
C VAL A 239 -6.63 -5.63 -12.65
N TYR A 240 -5.37 -5.72 -12.25
CA TYR A 240 -4.30 -6.12 -13.16
C TYR A 240 -4.41 -7.60 -13.57
N ALA A 241 -4.69 -8.51 -12.62
CA ALA A 241 -4.92 -9.93 -12.92
C ALA A 241 -6.10 -10.13 -13.90
N SER A 242 -7.18 -9.38 -13.71
CA SER A 242 -8.35 -9.45 -14.58
C SER A 242 -8.07 -9.01 -16.02
N SER A 243 -7.06 -8.17 -16.24
CA SER A 243 -6.60 -7.81 -17.58
C SER A 243 -5.71 -8.86 -18.23
N TYR A 244 -5.02 -9.65 -17.40
CA TYR A 244 -4.03 -10.62 -17.85
C TYR A 244 -4.63 -12.01 -18.08
N PHE A 245 -5.47 -12.47 -17.14
CA PHE A 245 -6.11 -13.78 -17.25
C PHE A 245 -7.41 -13.70 -18.03
N ALA A 246 -7.67 -14.71 -18.84
CA ALA A 246 -8.89 -14.77 -19.63
C ALA A 246 -10.13 -14.78 -18.72
N PRO A 247 -11.11 -13.86 -18.93
CA PRO A 247 -12.28 -13.74 -18.04
C PRO A 247 -13.15 -15.01 -17.94
N ALA A 248 -13.09 -15.88 -18.94
CA ALA A 248 -13.86 -17.12 -18.96
C ALA A 248 -13.33 -18.21 -18.00
N THR A 249 -12.04 -18.12 -17.63
CA THR A 249 -11.38 -19.15 -16.81
C THR A 249 -10.90 -18.61 -15.45
N PHE A 250 -10.88 -17.29 -15.26
CA PHE A 250 -10.41 -16.66 -14.05
C PHE A 250 -11.58 -16.30 -13.13
N LYS A 251 -11.63 -16.91 -11.96
CA LYS A 251 -12.57 -16.59 -10.88
C LYS A 251 -11.83 -15.90 -9.73
N SER A 252 -12.18 -14.65 -9.48
CA SER A 252 -11.57 -13.87 -8.39
C SER A 252 -11.97 -14.39 -7.02
N THR A 253 -11.00 -14.45 -6.10
CA THR A 253 -11.20 -14.76 -4.67
C THR A 253 -11.19 -13.51 -3.80
N VAL A 254 -10.74 -12.36 -4.33
CA VAL A 254 -10.59 -11.12 -3.56
C VAL A 254 -11.63 -10.05 -3.87
N ALA A 255 -12.50 -10.28 -4.86
CA ALA A 255 -13.49 -9.28 -5.28
C ALA A 255 -14.45 -8.89 -4.15
N ASP A 256 -14.92 -9.85 -3.34
CA ASP A 256 -15.81 -9.58 -2.22
C ASP A 256 -15.09 -8.84 -1.09
N PHE A 257 -13.83 -9.18 -0.80
CA PHE A 257 -13.00 -8.44 0.15
C PHE A 257 -12.84 -6.97 -0.27
N ILE A 258 -12.58 -6.70 -1.55
CA ILE A 258 -12.45 -5.34 -2.09
C ILE A 258 -13.77 -4.56 -1.94
N ARG A 259 -14.90 -5.21 -2.17
CA ARG A 259 -16.25 -4.59 -2.13
C ARG A 259 -16.85 -4.47 -0.74
N THR A 260 -16.27 -5.09 0.27
CA THR A 260 -16.78 -5.02 1.64
C THR A 260 -16.43 -3.66 2.25
N ASN A 261 -17.44 -2.98 2.77
CA ASN A 261 -17.22 -1.74 3.53
C ASN A 261 -16.89 -2.10 4.98
N PHE A 262 -15.60 -2.05 5.32
CA PHE A 262 -15.13 -2.30 6.67
C PHE A 262 -15.18 -1.03 7.52
N PRO A 263 -15.62 -1.11 8.77
CA PRO A 263 -15.53 0.01 9.69
C PRO A 263 -14.05 0.38 9.91
N ARG A 264 -13.79 1.66 10.17
CA ARG A 264 -12.43 2.14 10.44
C ARG A 264 -11.82 1.41 11.65
N GLY A 265 -10.60 0.93 11.49
CA GLY A 265 -9.91 0.18 12.53
C GLY A 265 -10.44 -1.23 12.75
N ALA A 266 -11.13 -1.80 11.77
CA ALA A 266 -11.54 -3.20 11.83
C ALA A 266 -10.33 -4.11 12.11
N PRO A 267 -10.51 -5.21 12.86
CA PRO A 267 -9.45 -6.17 13.11
C PRO A 267 -8.90 -6.74 11.79
N CYS A 268 -7.59 -6.70 11.64
CA CYS A 268 -6.94 -7.03 10.37
C CYS A 268 -6.82 -8.55 10.13
N ASN A 269 -6.81 -9.35 11.19
CA ASN A 269 -6.29 -10.71 11.14
C ASN A 269 -7.14 -11.68 10.31
N SER A 270 -8.46 -11.57 10.38
CA SER A 270 -9.39 -12.43 9.63
C SER A 270 -9.52 -12.06 8.14
N HIS A 271 -9.03 -10.86 7.74
CA HIS A 271 -9.26 -10.32 6.40
C HIS A 271 -8.04 -10.48 5.48
N LEU A 272 -6.90 -10.93 6.01
CA LEU A 272 -5.65 -11.10 5.25
C LEU A 272 -5.43 -12.54 4.78
N GLU A 273 -6.48 -13.23 4.40
CA GLU A 273 -6.37 -14.59 3.86
C GLU A 273 -5.60 -14.63 2.54
N HIS A 274 -5.74 -13.59 1.71
CA HIS A 274 -5.19 -13.55 0.37
C HIS A 274 -4.09 -12.51 0.15
N VAL A 275 -3.86 -11.60 1.11
CA VAL A 275 -2.92 -10.47 0.99
C VAL A 275 -1.85 -10.54 2.05
N GLY A 276 -0.59 -10.53 1.67
CA GLY A 276 0.53 -10.55 2.63
C GLY A 276 1.88 -10.33 1.97
N CYS A 277 2.95 -10.35 2.75
CA CYS A 277 4.33 -10.35 2.28
C CYS A 277 4.90 -11.77 2.29
N LEU A 278 6.01 -11.98 1.58
CA LEU A 278 6.91 -13.11 1.78
C LEU A 278 8.07 -12.64 2.66
N TRP A 279 8.16 -13.14 3.89
CA TRP A 279 9.12 -12.65 4.86
C TRP A 279 10.55 -13.09 4.60
N GLN A 280 10.71 -14.21 3.92
CA GLN A 280 12.04 -14.72 3.52
C GLN A 280 12.63 -13.93 2.34
N ARG A 281 11.82 -13.09 1.66
CA ARG A 281 12.28 -12.31 0.51
C ARG A 281 12.69 -10.91 0.94
N GLN A 282 13.93 -10.55 0.64
CA GLN A 282 14.40 -9.18 0.75
C GLN A 282 14.12 -8.42 -0.55
N ASP A 283 13.54 -7.22 -0.41
CA ASP A 283 13.25 -6.33 -1.53
C ASP A 283 14.32 -5.24 -1.63
N ASN A 284 15.18 -5.33 -2.64
CA ASN A 284 16.14 -4.28 -2.98
C ASN A 284 15.45 -3.12 -3.70
N ALA A 285 16.04 -1.93 -3.65
CA ALA A 285 15.54 -0.79 -4.42
C ALA A 285 15.57 -1.09 -5.92
N SER A 286 14.55 -0.61 -6.63
CA SER A 286 14.37 -0.72 -8.08
C SER A 286 14.49 0.64 -8.75
N PRO A 287 14.82 0.76 -10.04
CA PRO A 287 14.73 2.03 -10.75
C PRO A 287 13.30 2.54 -10.94
N ASN A 288 12.29 1.70 -10.70
CA ASN A 288 10.89 1.99 -10.92
C ASN A 288 10.20 2.52 -9.66
N LEU A 289 9.26 3.45 -9.81
CA LEU A 289 8.46 3.93 -8.69
C LEU A 289 7.56 2.82 -8.14
N HIS A 290 6.86 2.10 -9.03
CA HIS A 290 6.02 0.95 -8.65
C HIS A 290 6.26 -0.22 -9.60
N GLU A 291 5.92 -1.41 -9.13
CA GLU A 291 5.97 -2.65 -9.91
C GLU A 291 4.74 -3.50 -9.62
N ILE A 292 4.21 -4.13 -10.67
CA ILE A 292 3.17 -5.18 -10.55
C ILE A 292 3.65 -6.37 -11.37
N GLU A 293 3.63 -7.56 -10.79
CA GLU A 293 4.06 -8.77 -11.47
C GLU A 293 3.00 -9.86 -11.31
N VAL A 294 2.46 -10.32 -12.43
CA VAL A 294 1.53 -11.46 -12.47
C VAL A 294 2.32 -12.76 -12.52
N GLY A 295 1.85 -13.75 -11.81
CA GLY A 295 2.47 -15.07 -11.77
C GLY A 295 1.58 -16.09 -11.08
N THR A 296 2.23 -17.07 -10.49
CA THR A 296 1.61 -18.10 -9.65
C THR A 296 2.29 -18.16 -8.30
N MET A 297 1.50 -18.48 -7.29
CA MET A 297 1.97 -18.82 -5.95
C MET A 297 1.82 -20.32 -5.75
N ASP A 298 2.92 -21.02 -5.59
CA ASP A 298 2.93 -22.45 -5.30
C ASP A 298 2.96 -22.64 -3.78
N TRP A 299 1.95 -23.34 -3.26
CA TRP A 299 1.84 -23.68 -1.86
C TRP A 299 1.33 -25.10 -1.67
N HIS A 300 2.16 -25.95 -1.03
CA HIS A 300 1.96 -27.40 -1.01
C HIS A 300 1.82 -27.95 -2.45
N GLN A 301 0.71 -28.64 -2.72
CA GLN A 301 0.43 -29.21 -4.06
C GLN A 301 -0.48 -28.31 -4.93
N ARG A 302 -0.65 -27.03 -4.53
CA ARG A 302 -1.52 -26.08 -5.22
C ARG A 302 -0.70 -25.00 -5.88
N SER A 303 -1.06 -24.64 -7.11
CA SER A 303 -0.57 -23.46 -7.81
C SER A 303 -1.74 -22.51 -8.03
N MET A 304 -1.63 -21.32 -7.48
CA MET A 304 -2.72 -20.34 -7.50
C MET A 304 -2.29 -19.10 -8.29
N PRO A 305 -3.20 -18.50 -9.10
CA PRO A 305 -2.94 -17.20 -9.69
C PRO A 305 -2.61 -16.17 -8.61
N ALA A 306 -1.50 -15.49 -8.76
CA ALA A 306 -1.05 -14.51 -7.79
C ALA A 306 -0.44 -13.29 -8.47
N VAL A 307 -0.49 -12.16 -7.77
CA VAL A 307 0.10 -10.90 -8.20
C VAL A 307 0.99 -10.35 -7.10
N ARG A 308 2.21 -9.97 -7.47
CA ARG A 308 3.08 -9.17 -6.63
C ARG A 308 2.83 -7.69 -6.91
N VAL A 309 2.52 -6.94 -5.89
CA VAL A 309 2.36 -5.48 -5.94
C VAL A 309 3.45 -4.84 -5.10
N ARG A 310 4.19 -3.92 -5.67
CA ARG A 310 5.24 -3.20 -4.99
C ARG A 310 5.10 -1.70 -5.22
N LEU A 311 4.62 -0.99 -4.20
CA LEU A 311 4.53 0.46 -4.21
C LEU A 311 5.87 1.04 -3.74
N PHE A 312 6.31 2.14 -4.37
CA PHE A 312 7.58 2.80 -4.05
C PHE A 312 8.78 1.84 -4.07
N ALA A 313 8.84 1.04 -5.12
CA ALA A 313 9.92 0.07 -5.31
C ALA A 313 11.30 0.73 -5.35
N SER A 314 11.41 1.97 -5.85
CA SER A 314 12.63 2.79 -5.83
C SER A 314 13.15 3.12 -4.43
N CYS A 315 12.28 3.03 -3.42
CA CYS A 315 12.61 3.24 -2.02
C CYS A 315 12.84 1.94 -1.24
N GLY A 316 12.91 0.79 -1.93
CA GLY A 316 13.07 -0.50 -1.26
C GLY A 316 11.87 -0.89 -0.39
N MET A 317 10.66 -0.40 -0.71
CA MET A 317 9.44 -0.73 0.02
C MET A 317 9.03 -2.20 -0.18
N PRO A 318 8.23 -2.78 0.74
CA PRO A 318 7.88 -4.19 0.72
C PRO A 318 7.13 -4.61 -0.55
N SER A 319 7.34 -5.86 -0.97
CA SER A 319 6.48 -6.55 -1.92
C SER A 319 5.30 -7.20 -1.23
N TYR A 320 4.11 -6.95 -1.75
CA TYR A 320 2.86 -7.58 -1.31
C TYR A 320 2.43 -8.61 -2.34
N TYR A 321 2.08 -9.79 -1.87
CA TYR A 321 1.63 -10.90 -2.70
C TYR A 321 0.15 -11.14 -2.45
N VAL A 322 -0.60 -11.24 -3.52
CA VAL A 322 -2.06 -11.45 -3.47
C VAL A 322 -2.40 -12.68 -4.29
N THR A 323 -3.00 -13.69 -3.64
CA THR A 323 -3.63 -14.81 -4.36
C THR A 323 -4.98 -14.34 -4.86
N VAL A 324 -5.06 -14.06 -6.16
CA VAL A 324 -6.19 -13.30 -6.73
C VAL A 324 -7.35 -14.17 -7.19
N GLY A 325 -7.17 -15.48 -7.30
CA GLY A 325 -8.23 -16.33 -7.81
C GLY A 325 -7.85 -17.78 -8.03
N SER A 326 -8.68 -18.46 -8.82
CA SER A 326 -8.47 -19.83 -9.29
C SER A 326 -8.78 -19.91 -10.79
N PHE A 327 -8.22 -20.94 -11.44
CA PHE A 327 -8.57 -21.31 -12.81
C PHE A 327 -9.61 -22.40 -12.83
#